data_8d271d31109a6038d53b692ebb5d7f18
#
_entry.id   8d271d31109a6038d53b692ebb5d7f18
#
_cell.length_a   1.000
_cell.length_b   1.000
_cell.length_c   1.000
_cell.angle_alpha   90.00
_cell.angle_beta   90.00
_cell.angle_gamma   90.00
#
_symmetry.space_group_name_H-M   'P 1'
#
loop_
_entity.id
_entity.type
_entity.pdbx_description
1 polymer ?
#
loop_
_entity_poly.entity_id
_entity_poly.type
_entity_poly.pdbx_seq_one_letter_code
_entity_poly.pdbx_strand_id
1 'polypeptide(L)'
;MPQSRRYKKKKSAGKAILAWIIVLAILAAAVFVFVSVFYEDTKKKLDEMNYPRTYSTYVEKAAKDYDLDPALIYAVIHTESGFDPKAESGVGAKGVMQMMPSSFEWLQEQRGCAGQ
;
A
#
# COMPACT_ATOMS: atom_id res chain seq x y z
N MET A 1 44.50 -0.29 -68.53
CA MET A 1 43.55 0.54 -67.75
C MET A 1 43.40 -0.11 -66.37
N PRO A 2 43.98 0.39 -65.31
CA PRO A 2 43.76 -0.18 -63.99
C PRO A 2 42.40 0.24 -63.49
N GLN A 3 41.54 -0.73 -63.22
CA GLN A 3 40.23 -0.49 -62.60
C GLN A 3 40.43 -0.13 -61.11
N SER A 4 40.09 1.09 -60.72
CA SER A 4 40.07 1.53 -59.36
C SER A 4 38.96 0.79 -58.59
N ARG A 5 39.35 -0.20 -57.79
CA ARG A 5 38.44 -0.84 -56.82
C ARG A 5 38.03 0.20 -55.79
N ARG A 6 36.80 0.75 -55.90
CA ARG A 6 36.18 1.55 -54.86
C ARG A 6 36.02 0.69 -53.60
N TYR A 7 36.87 0.89 -52.64
CA TYR A 7 36.75 0.29 -51.32
C TYR A 7 35.50 0.88 -50.66
N LYS A 8 34.39 0.15 -50.67
CA LYS A 8 33.21 0.52 -49.89
C LYS A 8 33.57 0.41 -48.41
N LYS A 9 33.78 1.55 -47.75
CA LYS A 9 34.01 1.67 -46.32
C LYS A 9 32.82 1.00 -45.63
N LYS A 10 33.02 -0.18 -45.03
CA LYS A 10 32.01 -0.84 -44.16
C LYS A 10 31.75 0.08 -43.01
N LYS A 11 30.65 0.84 -43.06
CA LYS A 11 30.14 1.63 -41.95
C LYS A 11 29.95 0.67 -40.76
N SER A 12 30.55 0.96 -39.67
CA SER A 12 30.63 0.08 -38.50
C SER A 12 29.25 -0.31 -37.99
N ALA A 13 28.76 -1.46 -38.35
CA ALA A 13 27.54 -2.06 -37.83
C ALA A 13 27.53 -2.11 -36.29
N GLY A 14 28.72 -2.21 -35.69
CA GLY A 14 28.89 -2.20 -34.24
C GLY A 14 28.42 -0.91 -33.54
N LYS A 15 28.61 0.27 -34.17
CA LYS A 15 28.14 1.54 -33.58
C LYS A 15 26.63 1.65 -33.64
N ALA A 16 26.00 1.13 -34.68
CA ALA A 16 24.54 1.10 -34.80
C ALA A 16 23.92 0.13 -33.78
N ILE A 17 24.52 -1.05 -33.63
CA ILE A 17 24.07 -2.04 -32.63
C ILE A 17 24.20 -1.48 -31.21
N LEU A 18 25.32 -0.85 -30.89
CA LEU A 18 25.53 -0.21 -29.58
C LEU A 18 24.48 0.89 -29.30
N ALA A 19 24.18 1.73 -30.30
CA ALA A 19 23.14 2.75 -30.18
C ALA A 19 21.77 2.14 -29.90
N TRP A 20 21.39 1.07 -30.58
CA TRP A 20 20.14 0.36 -30.33
C TRP A 20 20.06 -0.27 -28.95
N ILE A 21 21.18 -0.84 -28.44
CA ILE A 21 21.24 -1.38 -27.08
C ILE A 21 21.03 -0.27 -26.05
N ILE A 22 21.62 0.90 -26.25
CA ILE A 22 21.45 2.05 -25.35
C ILE A 22 19.99 2.53 -25.34
N VAL A 23 19.37 2.65 -26.52
CA VAL A 23 17.96 3.05 -26.64
C VAL A 23 17.06 2.05 -25.93
N LEU A 24 17.28 0.74 -26.12
CA LEU A 24 16.51 -0.30 -25.43
C LEU A 24 16.70 -0.26 -23.90
N ALA A 25 17.92 -0.01 -23.44
CA ALA A 25 18.20 0.13 -22.01
C ALA A 25 17.49 1.34 -21.40
N ILE A 26 17.47 2.48 -22.09
CA ILE A 26 16.73 3.68 -21.65
C ILE A 26 15.22 3.43 -21.62
N LEU A 27 14.68 2.77 -22.63
CA LEU A 27 13.26 2.41 -22.67
C LEU A 27 12.89 1.44 -21.54
N ALA A 28 13.71 0.43 -21.30
CA ALA A 28 13.50 -0.50 -20.18
C ALA A 28 13.55 0.21 -18.82
N ALA A 29 14.51 1.12 -18.62
CA ALA A 29 14.60 1.93 -17.41
C ALA A 29 13.37 2.84 -17.24
N ALA A 30 12.91 3.48 -18.30
CA ALA A 30 11.71 4.33 -18.29
C ALA A 30 10.45 3.53 -17.95
N VAL A 31 10.28 2.34 -18.54
CA VAL A 31 9.16 1.43 -18.22
C VAL A 31 9.25 0.96 -16.77
N PHE A 32 10.44 0.61 -16.29
CA PHE A 32 10.63 0.19 -14.90
C PHE A 32 10.24 1.29 -13.90
N VAL A 33 10.68 2.53 -14.13
CA VAL A 33 10.31 3.68 -13.30
C VAL A 33 8.80 3.93 -13.36
N PHE A 34 8.22 3.90 -14.56
CA PHE A 34 6.78 4.09 -14.73
C PHE A 34 5.97 3.03 -13.97
N VAL A 35 6.34 1.76 -14.12
CA VAL A 35 5.68 0.65 -13.40
C VAL A 35 5.84 0.80 -11.89
N SER A 36 7.02 1.16 -11.40
CA SER A 36 7.28 1.34 -9.96
C SER A 36 6.42 2.46 -9.38
N VAL A 37 6.36 3.61 -10.04
CA VAL A 37 5.54 4.75 -9.58
C VAL A 37 4.04 4.40 -9.62
N PHE A 38 3.60 3.79 -10.71
CA PHE A 38 2.20 3.39 -10.86
C PHE A 38 1.78 2.31 -9.87
N TYR A 39 2.68 1.37 -9.56
CA TYR A 39 2.44 0.32 -8.58
C TYR A 39 2.25 0.88 -7.16
N GLU A 40 3.11 1.79 -6.72
CA GLU A 40 3.00 2.43 -5.41
C GLU A 40 1.72 3.27 -5.28
N ASP A 41 1.35 4.01 -6.33
CA ASP A 41 0.14 4.83 -6.34
C ASP A 41 -1.14 3.96 -6.31
N THR A 42 -1.13 2.87 -7.08
CA THR A 42 -2.25 1.91 -7.10
C THR A 42 -2.38 1.17 -5.76
N LYS A 43 -1.27 0.75 -5.17
CA LYS A 43 -1.25 0.09 -3.87
C LYS A 43 -1.80 1.00 -2.79
N LYS A 44 -1.34 2.25 -2.73
CA LYS A 44 -1.84 3.25 -1.78
C LYS A 44 -3.35 3.48 -1.93
N LYS A 45 -3.84 3.54 -3.15
CA LYS A 45 -5.26 3.73 -3.45
C LYS A 45 -6.10 2.51 -3.08
N LEU A 46 -5.58 1.29 -3.27
CA LEU A 46 -6.21 0.05 -2.82
C LEU A 46 -6.23 -0.05 -1.29
N ASP A 47 -5.16 0.34 -0.62
CA ASP A 47 -5.10 0.35 0.83
C ASP A 47 -6.10 1.37 1.42
N GLU A 48 -6.24 2.55 0.81
CA GLU A 48 -7.24 3.55 1.21
C GLU A 48 -8.68 3.07 1.00
N MET A 49 -8.95 2.27 -0.03
CA MET A 49 -10.27 1.68 -0.29
C MET A 49 -10.59 0.52 0.65
N ASN A 50 -9.61 -0.32 0.97
CA ASN A 50 -9.80 -1.49 1.83
C ASN A 50 -9.74 -1.13 3.33
N TYR A 51 -9.01 -0.07 3.68
CA TYR A 51 -8.82 0.39 5.05
C TYR A 51 -9.14 1.88 5.14
N PRO A 52 -10.43 2.25 5.26
CA PRO A 52 -10.82 3.65 5.41
C PRO A 52 -10.09 4.25 6.62
N ARG A 53 -9.35 5.34 6.40
CA ARG A 53 -8.59 6.03 7.45
C ARG A 53 -9.47 6.83 8.41
N THR A 54 -10.76 6.56 8.43
CA THR A 54 -11.73 7.25 9.28
C THR A 54 -11.36 7.20 10.76
N TYR A 55 -10.67 6.15 11.18
CA TYR A 55 -10.24 5.93 12.57
C TYR A 55 -8.73 6.05 12.76
N SER A 56 -7.99 6.64 11.81
CA SER A 56 -6.52 6.68 11.84
C SER A 56 -5.98 7.30 13.13
N THR A 57 -6.55 8.41 13.59
CA THR A 57 -6.10 9.07 14.82
C THR A 57 -6.18 8.16 16.04
N TYR A 58 -7.26 7.39 16.17
CA TYR A 58 -7.46 6.47 17.29
C TYR A 58 -6.58 5.22 17.16
N VAL A 59 -6.48 4.67 15.95
CA VAL A 59 -5.68 3.48 15.66
C VAL A 59 -4.19 3.76 15.86
N GLU A 60 -3.68 4.86 15.29
CA GLU A 60 -2.27 5.25 15.42
C GLU A 60 -1.90 5.57 16.86
N LYS A 61 -2.80 6.24 17.61
CA LYS A 61 -2.60 6.50 19.03
C LYS A 61 -2.54 5.19 19.82
N ALA A 62 -3.50 4.30 19.63
CA ALA A 62 -3.54 3.01 20.33
C ALA A 62 -2.33 2.14 19.98
N ALA A 63 -1.95 2.08 18.70
CA ALA A 63 -0.77 1.36 18.25
C ALA A 63 0.50 1.83 18.96
N LYS A 64 0.67 3.15 19.08
CA LYS A 64 1.81 3.75 19.78
C LYS A 64 1.78 3.52 21.28
N ASP A 65 0.60 3.68 21.91
CA ASP A 65 0.45 3.55 23.36
C ASP A 65 0.68 2.11 23.86
N TYR A 66 0.39 1.12 23.02
CA TYR A 66 0.47 -0.30 23.36
C TYR A 66 1.54 -1.09 22.58
N ASP A 67 2.38 -0.40 21.82
CA ASP A 67 3.44 -1.01 20.99
C ASP A 67 2.89 -2.09 20.04
N LEU A 68 1.79 -1.77 19.36
CA LEU A 68 1.12 -2.66 18.41
C LEU A 68 1.33 -2.17 16.97
N ASP A 69 1.31 -3.10 16.02
CA ASP A 69 1.25 -2.75 14.59
C ASP A 69 -0.12 -2.15 14.26
N PRO A 70 -0.20 -0.93 13.71
CA PRO A 70 -1.47 -0.35 13.27
C PRO A 70 -2.24 -1.23 12.30
N ALA A 71 -1.54 -1.98 11.44
CA ALA A 71 -2.16 -2.90 10.49
C ALA A 71 -2.96 -4.01 11.18
N LEU A 72 -2.48 -4.49 12.34
CA LEU A 72 -3.20 -5.47 13.16
C LEU A 72 -4.53 -4.90 13.65
N ILE A 73 -4.54 -3.66 14.16
CA ILE A 73 -5.76 -3.01 14.66
C ILE A 73 -6.75 -2.81 13.52
N TYR A 74 -6.30 -2.34 12.36
CA TYR A 74 -7.14 -2.21 11.16
C TYR A 74 -7.72 -3.55 10.70
N ALA A 75 -6.94 -4.62 10.72
CA ALA A 75 -7.40 -5.96 10.34
C ALA A 75 -8.50 -6.47 11.28
N VAL A 76 -8.38 -6.23 12.59
CA VAL A 76 -9.43 -6.57 13.56
C VAL A 76 -10.70 -5.77 13.30
N ILE A 77 -10.61 -4.45 13.14
CA ILE A 77 -11.78 -3.59 12.85
C ILE A 77 -12.48 -4.04 11.56
N HIS A 78 -11.70 -4.34 10.52
CA HIS A 78 -12.26 -4.83 9.26
C HIS A 78 -13.00 -6.15 9.42
N THR A 79 -12.42 -7.09 10.16
CA THR A 79 -13.00 -8.44 10.38
C THR A 79 -14.26 -8.37 11.24
N GLU A 80 -14.27 -7.50 12.27
CA GLU A 80 -15.37 -7.41 13.23
C GLU A 80 -16.58 -6.64 12.68
N SER A 81 -16.38 -5.56 11.96
CA SER A 81 -17.48 -4.67 11.54
C SER A 81 -17.38 -4.16 10.11
N GLY A 82 -16.30 -4.43 9.39
CA GLY A 82 -16.06 -3.74 8.11
C GLY A 82 -16.00 -2.22 8.23
N PHE A 83 -15.53 -1.69 9.36
CA PHE A 83 -15.48 -0.26 9.71
C PHE A 83 -16.85 0.40 9.96
N ASP A 84 -17.91 -0.37 10.18
CA ASP A 84 -19.23 0.17 10.50
C ASP A 84 -19.36 0.47 12.02
N PRO A 85 -19.45 1.75 12.43
CA PRO A 85 -19.63 2.12 13.84
C PRO A 85 -21.00 1.72 14.41
N LYS A 86 -21.96 1.40 13.57
CA LYS A 86 -23.31 1.00 13.96
C LYS A 86 -23.51 -0.51 13.92
N ALA A 87 -22.47 -1.28 13.60
CA ALA A 87 -22.55 -2.73 13.55
C ALA A 87 -22.99 -3.29 14.90
N GLU A 88 -23.96 -4.18 14.86
CA GLU A 88 -24.49 -4.91 16.02
C GLU A 88 -24.68 -6.38 15.65
N SER A 89 -24.12 -7.28 16.46
CA SER A 89 -24.27 -8.71 16.26
C SER A 89 -25.54 -9.26 16.90
N GLY A 90 -25.97 -10.44 16.48
CA GLY A 90 -27.13 -11.14 17.04
C GLY A 90 -27.01 -11.44 18.55
N VAL A 91 -25.81 -11.39 19.11
CA VAL A 91 -25.54 -11.58 20.55
C VAL A 91 -25.30 -10.29 21.31
N GLY A 92 -25.44 -9.13 20.63
CA GLY A 92 -25.36 -7.81 21.25
C GLY A 92 -23.99 -7.17 21.27
N ALA A 93 -22.99 -7.70 20.55
CA ALA A 93 -21.72 -7.01 20.37
C ALA A 93 -21.91 -5.77 19.49
N LYS A 94 -21.24 -4.65 19.84
CA LYS A 94 -21.47 -3.35 19.19
C LYS A 94 -20.19 -2.65 18.76
N GLY A 95 -20.34 -1.84 17.71
CA GLY A 95 -19.34 -0.91 17.24
C GLY A 95 -18.26 -1.52 16.37
N VAL A 96 -17.23 -0.73 16.06
CA VAL A 96 -16.19 -1.08 15.09
C VAL A 96 -15.36 -2.31 15.48
N MET A 97 -15.23 -2.59 16.76
CA MET A 97 -14.50 -3.76 17.30
C MET A 97 -15.42 -4.82 17.90
N GLN A 98 -16.73 -4.71 17.68
CA GLN A 98 -17.75 -5.67 18.15
C GLN A 98 -17.54 -6.08 19.61
N MET A 99 -17.49 -5.08 20.48
CA MET A 99 -17.30 -5.28 21.91
C MET A 99 -18.64 -5.51 22.59
N MET A 100 -18.68 -6.47 23.50
CA MET A 100 -19.85 -6.68 24.36
C MET A 100 -19.99 -5.54 25.37
N PRO A 101 -21.22 -5.03 25.64
CA PRO A 101 -21.44 -3.96 26.62
C PRO A 101 -20.83 -4.25 28.00
N SER A 102 -20.99 -5.46 28.49
CA SER A 102 -20.41 -5.89 29.78
C SER A 102 -18.86 -5.84 29.80
N SER A 103 -18.23 -6.23 28.69
CA SER A 103 -16.76 -6.15 28.57
C SER A 103 -16.29 -4.70 28.51
N PHE A 104 -17.05 -3.84 27.83
CA PHE A 104 -16.75 -2.41 27.74
C PHE A 104 -16.86 -1.73 29.13
N GLU A 105 -17.93 -1.99 29.87
CA GLU A 105 -18.13 -1.49 31.24
C GLU A 105 -17.00 -1.93 32.17
N TRP A 106 -16.65 -3.20 32.14
CA TRP A 106 -15.54 -3.75 32.92
C TRP A 106 -14.20 -3.05 32.59
N LEU A 107 -13.91 -2.84 31.32
CA LEU A 107 -12.70 -2.12 30.88
C LEU A 107 -12.69 -0.66 31.35
N GLN A 108 -13.86 0.01 31.34
CA GLN A 108 -13.96 1.38 31.86
C GLN A 108 -13.68 1.45 33.36
N GLU A 109 -14.19 0.51 34.14
CA GLU A 109 -13.92 0.41 35.58
C GLU A 109 -12.42 0.21 35.83
N GLN A 110 -11.76 -0.71 35.10
CA GLN A 110 -10.32 -0.96 35.25
C GLN A 110 -9.46 0.27 34.92
N ARG A 111 -9.91 1.12 34.00
CA ARG A 111 -9.19 2.33 33.59
C ARG A 111 -9.53 3.57 34.43
N GLY A 112 -10.39 3.43 35.44
CA GLY A 112 -10.87 4.55 36.27
C GLY A 112 -11.74 5.55 35.50
N CYS A 113 -12.32 5.14 34.35
CA CYS A 113 -13.20 5.96 33.53
C CYS A 113 -14.68 5.73 33.82
N ALA A 114 -15.01 4.97 34.87
CA ALA A 114 -16.38 4.73 35.31
C ALA A 114 -16.98 6.05 35.79
N GLY A 115 -17.79 6.68 34.94
CA GLY A 115 -18.57 7.87 35.35
C GLY A 115 -18.33 9.15 34.56
N GLN A 116 -17.73 9.10 33.35
CA GLN A 116 -17.72 10.25 32.43
C GLN A 116 -18.63 10.00 31.25
#